data_913b95bfd00fe1ff71ac5775af940f52
#
_entry.id   913b95bfd00fe1ff71ac5775af940f52
#
_cell.length_a   1.000
_cell.length_b   1.000
_cell.length_c   1.000
_cell.angle_alpha   90.00
_cell.angle_beta   90.00
_cell.angle_gamma   90.00
#
_symmetry.space_group_name_H-M   'P 1'
#
loop_
_entity.id
_entity.type
_entity.pdbx_description
1 polymer ?
#
loop_
_entity_poly.entity_id
_entity_poly.type
_entity_poly.pdbx_seq_one_letter_code
_entity_poly.pdbx_strand_id
1 'polypeptide(L)'
;MLTKTKAAIVTTLFLSLGAQADTILNVATAGDQNMVDYVKTWLGPKFEAAHPGVKVRVIGTGPGDAGSNKISEKLTAQQESGAQQWDIDVAVVHQKAGGEQVAKGLLQKYRQDIQTGGMVSSPSATQALGVNVDGYVMPMFLSQTAIAWNSALVTTPPASYDELVAWTQKHPQAFGYNGIKNGMSGVSFVVGWIYAYGTDAQRLSAGPYDKSVEKGWQQAYEKLKAFNKNVTFTPGNAGTLDMLSRGEIAMGPVWVDMFYSWKDQGKLPPSIKLALLAPGMPGQPMYYVIPAKAANPQLARDFIALATSPEVQAQGIVKQFNWYPGIDAGQVKPKLDAATWQKLFAEISPEALAKYGKSFPIAPYFDDIKEGYESQVAN
;
A
#
# COMPACT_ATOMS: atom_id res chain seq x y z
N MET A 1 -14.92 75.74 -49.97
CA MET A 1 -14.36 74.39 -50.09
C MET A 1 -14.22 73.86 -48.66
N LEU A 2 -15.14 73.01 -48.20
CA LEU A 2 -15.10 72.39 -46.86
C LEU A 2 -14.50 70.95 -46.99
N THR A 3 -13.36 70.76 -46.40
CA THR A 3 -12.72 69.46 -46.30
C THR A 3 -13.33 68.69 -45.12
N LYS A 4 -13.99 67.59 -45.40
CA LYS A 4 -14.53 66.62 -44.37
C LYS A 4 -13.44 65.67 -43.93
N THR A 5 -13.00 65.81 -42.70
CA THR A 5 -12.11 64.87 -42.05
C THR A 5 -12.95 63.65 -41.54
N LYS A 6 -12.67 62.44 -42.04
CA LYS A 6 -13.26 61.18 -41.53
C LYS A 6 -12.44 60.72 -40.37
N ALA A 7 -13.01 60.69 -39.14
CA ALA A 7 -12.44 60.02 -37.97
C ALA A 7 -12.73 58.51 -38.06
N ALA A 8 -11.69 57.70 -38.13
CA ALA A 8 -11.80 56.24 -38.01
C ALA A 8 -11.79 55.84 -36.51
N ILE A 9 -12.89 55.28 -36.02
CA ILE A 9 -12.98 54.70 -34.67
C ILE A 9 -12.41 53.30 -34.75
N VAL A 10 -11.23 53.11 -34.15
CA VAL A 10 -10.63 51.76 -33.91
C VAL A 10 -11.23 51.20 -32.65
N THR A 11 -12.15 50.26 -32.77
CA THR A 11 -12.71 49.52 -31.63
C THR A 11 -11.74 48.41 -31.23
N THR A 12 -10.95 48.62 -30.17
CA THR A 12 -10.07 47.62 -29.60
C THR A 12 -10.94 46.62 -28.77
N LEU A 13 -11.13 45.42 -29.30
CA LEU A 13 -11.77 44.33 -28.57
C LEU A 13 -10.78 43.84 -27.50
N PHE A 14 -10.98 44.21 -26.26
CA PHE A 14 -10.31 43.58 -25.13
C PHE A 14 -10.95 42.18 -24.88
N LEU A 15 -10.32 41.16 -25.40
CA LEU A 15 -10.57 39.78 -24.93
C LEU A 15 -10.10 39.70 -23.49
N SER A 16 -11.01 39.84 -22.52
CA SER A 16 -10.76 39.48 -21.16
C SER A 16 -10.55 37.96 -21.08
N LEU A 17 -9.31 37.52 -21.05
CA LEU A 17 -8.96 36.18 -20.56
C LEU A 17 -9.34 36.16 -19.06
N GLY A 18 -10.56 35.77 -18.79
CA GLY A 18 -10.96 35.43 -17.41
C GLY A 18 -10.02 34.36 -16.90
N ALA A 19 -9.25 34.66 -15.86
CA ALA A 19 -8.49 33.65 -15.11
C ALA A 19 -9.54 32.65 -14.54
N GLN A 20 -9.72 31.53 -15.24
CA GLN A 20 -10.55 30.45 -14.72
C GLN A 20 -9.83 29.87 -13.51
N ALA A 21 -10.49 29.86 -12.37
CA ALA A 21 -9.92 29.26 -11.16
C ALA A 21 -9.62 27.78 -11.42
N ASP A 22 -8.44 27.33 -10.98
CA ASP A 22 -8.06 25.92 -11.12
C ASP A 22 -9.08 25.00 -10.44
N THR A 23 -9.42 23.92 -11.10
CA THR A 23 -10.21 22.84 -10.50
C THR A 23 -9.30 22.00 -9.60
N ILE A 24 -9.68 21.81 -8.36
CA ILE A 24 -8.88 21.05 -7.40
C ILE A 24 -9.34 19.58 -7.40
N LEU A 25 -8.43 18.67 -7.72
CA LEU A 25 -8.59 17.23 -7.52
C LEU A 25 -8.00 16.82 -6.16
N ASN A 26 -8.83 16.42 -5.22
CA ASN A 26 -8.41 16.04 -3.88
C ASN A 26 -8.08 14.56 -3.82
N VAL A 27 -6.81 14.22 -3.54
CA VAL A 27 -6.31 12.85 -3.42
C VAL A 27 -5.88 12.60 -1.97
N ALA A 28 -6.60 11.74 -1.26
CA ALA A 28 -6.24 11.30 0.08
C ALA A 28 -5.40 10.02 0.00
N THR A 29 -4.30 9.95 0.76
CA THR A 29 -3.42 8.77 0.76
C THR A 29 -3.23 8.23 2.17
N ALA A 30 -3.67 7.00 2.42
CA ALA A 30 -3.18 6.22 3.55
C ALA A 30 -1.82 5.59 3.19
N GLY A 31 -1.04 5.27 4.22
CA GLY A 31 0.30 4.68 4.08
C GLY A 31 1.40 5.58 4.61
N ASP A 32 2.63 5.13 4.46
CA ASP A 32 3.83 5.87 4.89
C ASP A 32 4.10 7.08 3.95
N GLN A 33 5.09 7.90 4.31
CA GLN A 33 5.41 9.15 3.60
C GLN A 33 5.71 8.93 2.09
N ASN A 34 6.27 7.78 1.71
CA ASN A 34 6.55 7.45 0.32
C ASN A 34 5.27 7.43 -0.56
N MET A 35 4.09 7.08 0.00
CA MET A 35 2.80 7.16 -0.70
C MET A 35 2.41 8.60 -1.03
N VAL A 36 2.56 9.48 -0.03
CA VAL A 36 2.30 10.92 -0.19
C VAL A 36 3.26 11.51 -1.23
N ASP A 37 4.55 11.18 -1.12
CA ASP A 37 5.59 11.66 -2.02
C ASP A 37 5.36 11.21 -3.46
N TYR A 38 4.97 9.95 -3.69
CA TYR A 38 4.63 9.46 -5.02
C TYR A 38 3.55 10.29 -5.69
N VAL A 39 2.44 10.54 -4.98
CA VAL A 39 1.33 11.32 -5.56
C VAL A 39 1.71 12.79 -5.67
N LYS A 40 2.30 13.38 -4.63
CA LYS A 40 2.57 14.82 -4.55
C LYS A 40 3.68 15.28 -5.48
N THR A 41 4.77 14.51 -5.56
CA THR A 41 6.00 14.96 -6.22
C THR A 41 6.20 14.36 -7.60
N TRP A 42 5.50 13.27 -7.93
CA TRP A 42 5.69 12.57 -9.19
C TRP A 42 4.41 12.42 -10.03
N LEU A 43 3.36 11.80 -9.50
CA LEU A 43 2.13 11.52 -10.26
C LEU A 43 1.27 12.78 -10.48
N GLY A 44 1.06 13.59 -9.44
CA GLY A 44 0.27 14.81 -9.48
C GLY A 44 0.76 15.80 -10.55
N PRO A 45 2.05 16.15 -10.57
CA PRO A 45 2.59 17.03 -11.62
C PRO A 45 2.41 16.49 -13.05
N LYS A 46 2.47 15.15 -13.24
CA LYS A 46 2.20 14.52 -14.54
C LYS A 46 0.73 14.67 -14.94
N PHE A 47 -0.18 14.51 -13.99
CA PHE A 47 -1.61 14.69 -14.23
C PHE A 47 -1.94 16.14 -14.54
N GLU A 48 -1.42 17.09 -13.77
CA GLU A 48 -1.60 18.53 -14.00
C GLU A 48 -1.10 18.97 -15.39
N ALA A 49 0.05 18.44 -15.82
CA ALA A 49 0.60 18.72 -17.14
C ALA A 49 -0.31 18.22 -18.29
N ALA A 50 -1.00 17.10 -18.07
CA ALA A 50 -1.96 16.53 -19.04
C ALA A 50 -3.35 17.19 -18.97
N HIS A 51 -3.67 17.90 -17.87
CA HIS A 51 -4.98 18.53 -17.61
C HIS A 51 -4.80 20.00 -17.21
N PRO A 52 -4.55 20.91 -18.17
CA PRO A 52 -4.40 22.34 -17.88
C PRO A 52 -5.63 22.90 -17.14
N GLY A 53 -5.39 23.70 -16.09
CA GLY A 53 -6.45 24.22 -15.22
C GLY A 53 -6.91 23.25 -14.11
N VAL A 54 -6.20 22.12 -13.91
CA VAL A 54 -6.41 21.21 -12.78
C VAL A 54 -5.20 21.26 -11.85
N LYS A 55 -5.44 21.24 -10.54
CA LYS A 55 -4.43 21.09 -9.49
C LYS A 55 -4.72 19.88 -8.62
N VAL A 56 -3.69 19.08 -8.34
CA VAL A 56 -3.79 17.91 -7.48
C VAL A 56 -3.41 18.29 -6.05
N ARG A 57 -4.38 18.22 -5.14
CA ARG A 57 -4.15 18.44 -3.71
C ARG A 57 -4.06 17.11 -2.98
N VAL A 58 -2.89 16.81 -2.41
CA VAL A 58 -2.61 15.55 -1.73
C VAL A 58 -2.77 15.71 -0.22
N ILE A 59 -3.45 14.75 0.40
CA ILE A 59 -3.71 14.71 1.84
C ILE A 59 -3.23 13.35 2.36
N GLY A 60 -2.09 13.34 3.06
CA GLY A 60 -1.60 12.14 3.75
C GLY A 60 -2.36 11.92 5.06
N THR A 61 -2.82 10.69 5.29
CA THR A 61 -3.58 10.33 6.50
C THR A 61 -2.79 9.47 7.49
N GLY A 62 -1.60 9.03 7.10
CA GLY A 62 -0.66 8.28 7.94
C GLY A 62 -0.67 6.77 7.69
N PRO A 63 0.27 6.06 8.32
CA PRO A 63 0.53 4.64 8.06
C PRO A 63 -0.52 3.71 8.68
N GLY A 64 -0.51 2.46 8.22
CA GLY A 64 -1.29 1.36 8.74
C GLY A 64 -2.80 1.54 8.60
N ASP A 65 -3.56 0.72 9.31
CA ASP A 65 -5.03 0.78 9.33
C ASP A 65 -5.55 2.15 9.77
N ALA A 66 -4.87 2.80 10.73
CA ALA A 66 -5.27 4.11 11.24
C ALA A 66 -5.35 5.18 10.13
N GLY A 67 -4.44 5.15 9.16
CA GLY A 67 -4.48 6.06 8.01
C GLY A 67 -5.70 5.83 7.13
N SER A 68 -6.01 4.57 6.80
CA SER A 68 -7.20 4.21 6.03
C SER A 68 -8.50 4.48 6.78
N ASN A 69 -8.51 4.25 8.11
CA ASN A 69 -9.68 4.51 8.95
C ASN A 69 -10.07 5.99 8.95
N LYS A 70 -9.12 6.92 9.02
CA LYS A 70 -9.40 8.36 8.90
C LYS A 70 -10.12 8.73 7.61
N ILE A 71 -9.75 8.08 6.49
CA ILE A 71 -10.46 8.25 5.22
C ILE A 71 -11.88 7.70 5.33
N SER A 72 -12.03 6.47 5.83
CA SER A 72 -13.34 5.82 6.00
C SER A 72 -14.26 6.62 6.91
N GLU A 73 -13.76 7.11 8.04
CA GLU A 73 -14.50 7.95 9.00
C GLU A 73 -14.99 9.25 8.35
N LYS A 74 -14.13 9.92 7.58
CA LYS A 74 -14.49 11.14 6.85
C LYS A 74 -15.60 10.86 5.83
N LEU A 75 -15.48 9.81 5.02
CA LEU A 75 -16.49 9.44 4.03
C LEU A 75 -17.82 9.05 4.71
N THR A 76 -17.77 8.32 5.82
CA THR A 76 -18.94 7.95 6.61
C THR A 76 -19.64 9.19 7.17
N ALA A 77 -18.91 10.13 7.77
CA ALA A 77 -19.47 11.36 8.29
C ALA A 77 -20.15 12.21 7.18
N GLN A 78 -19.57 12.26 5.98
CA GLN A 78 -20.17 12.95 4.84
C GLN A 78 -21.43 12.23 4.32
N GLN A 79 -21.46 10.90 4.35
CA GLN A 79 -22.65 10.11 4.02
C GLN A 79 -23.76 10.37 5.03
N GLU A 80 -23.48 10.29 6.32
CA GLU A 80 -24.44 10.49 7.41
C GLU A 80 -25.00 11.91 7.46
N SER A 81 -24.18 12.92 7.13
CA SER A 81 -24.64 14.31 7.03
C SER A 81 -25.49 14.60 5.79
N GLY A 82 -25.63 13.64 4.88
CA GLY A 82 -26.39 13.83 3.64
C GLY A 82 -25.69 14.74 2.62
N ALA A 83 -24.38 14.98 2.76
CA ALA A 83 -23.61 15.83 1.84
C ALA A 83 -23.76 15.36 0.38
N GLN A 84 -24.04 16.29 -0.52
CA GLN A 84 -24.27 15.98 -1.94
C GLN A 84 -22.95 15.84 -2.72
N GLN A 85 -21.91 16.48 -2.25
CA GLN A 85 -20.54 16.36 -2.77
C GLN A 85 -19.58 16.11 -1.60
N TRP A 86 -18.62 15.22 -1.80
CA TRP A 86 -17.63 14.85 -0.79
C TRP A 86 -16.27 15.45 -1.13
N ASP A 87 -15.47 15.70 -0.07
CA ASP A 87 -14.23 16.44 -0.17
C ASP A 87 -13.08 15.65 -0.82
N ILE A 88 -13.21 14.33 -0.93
CA ILE A 88 -12.19 13.46 -1.51
C ILE A 88 -12.67 13.00 -2.87
N ASP A 89 -11.85 13.19 -3.91
CA ASP A 89 -12.13 12.72 -5.26
C ASP A 89 -11.53 11.34 -5.53
N VAL A 90 -10.29 11.13 -5.06
CA VAL A 90 -9.59 9.84 -5.13
C VAL A 90 -9.01 9.52 -3.76
N ALA A 91 -9.11 8.28 -3.34
CA ALA A 91 -8.38 7.82 -2.17
C ALA A 91 -7.47 6.64 -2.49
N VAL A 92 -6.32 6.59 -1.79
CA VAL A 92 -5.43 5.43 -1.75
C VAL A 92 -5.61 4.78 -0.38
N VAL A 93 -6.06 3.53 -0.36
CA VAL A 93 -6.41 2.81 0.88
C VAL A 93 -5.84 1.41 0.90
N HIS A 94 -5.64 0.86 2.10
CA HIS A 94 -5.29 -0.54 2.29
C HIS A 94 -6.41 -1.47 1.86
N GLN A 95 -6.06 -2.71 1.55
CA GLN A 95 -6.97 -3.73 1.04
C GLN A 95 -8.21 -3.92 1.94
N LYS A 96 -8.01 -4.04 3.25
CA LYS A 96 -9.11 -4.19 4.23
C LYS A 96 -10.10 -3.02 4.15
N ALA A 97 -9.58 -1.80 4.24
CA ALA A 97 -10.42 -0.60 4.21
C ALA A 97 -11.17 -0.45 2.89
N GLY A 98 -10.55 -0.80 1.76
CA GLY A 98 -11.22 -0.81 0.46
C GLY A 98 -12.44 -1.74 0.45
N GLY A 99 -12.31 -2.95 0.99
CA GLY A 99 -13.42 -3.89 1.16
C GLY A 99 -14.52 -3.34 2.07
N GLU A 100 -14.17 -2.80 3.24
CA GLU A 100 -15.12 -2.22 4.18
C GLU A 100 -15.86 -1.00 3.60
N GLN A 101 -15.17 -0.14 2.85
CA GLN A 101 -15.77 1.01 2.19
C GLN A 101 -16.78 0.58 1.13
N VAL A 102 -16.49 -0.49 0.36
CA VAL A 102 -17.46 -1.08 -0.58
C VAL A 102 -18.68 -1.62 0.17
N ALA A 103 -18.49 -2.38 1.23
CA ALA A 103 -19.57 -2.95 2.02
C ALA A 103 -20.49 -1.89 2.65
N LYS A 104 -19.95 -0.71 2.99
CA LYS A 104 -20.68 0.45 3.52
C LYS A 104 -21.30 1.35 2.45
N GLY A 105 -21.11 1.05 1.16
CA GLY A 105 -21.64 1.90 0.08
C GLY A 105 -20.95 3.26 -0.03
N LEU A 106 -19.70 3.37 0.44
CA LEU A 106 -18.93 4.62 0.42
C LEU A 106 -18.22 4.88 -0.91
N LEU A 107 -18.21 3.92 -1.83
CA LEU A 107 -17.47 3.98 -3.09
C LEU A 107 -18.41 3.85 -4.29
N GLN A 108 -17.99 4.40 -5.43
CA GLN A 108 -18.65 4.16 -6.72
C GLN A 108 -17.85 3.16 -7.56
N LYS A 109 -18.55 2.42 -8.42
CA LYS A 109 -17.91 1.61 -9.46
C LYS A 109 -17.32 2.52 -10.54
N TYR A 110 -16.12 2.19 -11.01
CA TYR A 110 -15.47 2.97 -12.06
C TYR A 110 -14.48 2.16 -12.91
N ARG A 111 -14.04 0.98 -12.44
CA ARG A 111 -12.96 0.23 -13.11
C ARG A 111 -13.26 -0.10 -14.56
N GLN A 112 -14.52 -0.41 -14.88
CA GLN A 112 -14.93 -0.74 -16.24
C GLN A 112 -15.03 0.50 -17.15
N ASP A 113 -15.05 1.70 -16.57
CA ASP A 113 -15.17 2.97 -17.29
C ASP A 113 -13.79 3.55 -17.66
N ILE A 114 -12.70 2.93 -17.21
CA ILE A 114 -11.34 3.37 -17.51
C ILE A 114 -10.61 2.38 -18.43
N GLN A 115 -9.79 2.91 -19.33
CA GLN A 115 -9.07 2.10 -20.34
C GLN A 115 -8.20 1.00 -19.72
N THR A 116 -7.63 1.25 -18.55
CA THR A 116 -6.73 0.32 -17.85
C THR A 116 -7.47 -0.73 -17.00
N GLY A 117 -8.79 -0.62 -16.86
CA GLY A 117 -9.59 -1.46 -15.99
C GLY A 117 -9.53 -2.96 -16.27
N GLY A 118 -9.29 -3.33 -17.54
CA GLY A 118 -9.10 -4.72 -17.98
C GLY A 118 -7.65 -5.23 -17.90
N MET A 119 -6.69 -4.39 -17.45
CA MET A 119 -5.26 -4.75 -17.38
C MET A 119 -4.86 -5.38 -16.04
N VAL A 120 -5.81 -5.83 -15.23
CA VAL A 120 -5.56 -6.45 -13.94
C VAL A 120 -6.31 -7.76 -13.81
N SER A 121 -5.57 -8.86 -13.68
CA SER A 121 -6.11 -10.22 -13.50
C SER A 121 -5.93 -10.74 -12.07
N SER A 122 -5.21 -10.00 -11.20
CA SER A 122 -5.01 -10.39 -9.80
C SER A 122 -6.35 -10.57 -9.07
N PRO A 123 -6.54 -11.66 -8.31
CA PRO A 123 -7.73 -11.86 -7.48
C PRO A 123 -8.02 -10.69 -6.53
N SER A 124 -6.99 -9.95 -6.11
CA SER A 124 -7.15 -8.78 -5.24
C SER A 124 -7.91 -7.62 -5.91
N ALA A 125 -8.07 -7.62 -7.24
CA ALA A 125 -8.89 -6.62 -7.94
C ALA A 125 -10.40 -6.93 -7.88
N THR A 126 -10.77 -8.15 -7.49
CA THR A 126 -12.17 -8.58 -7.37
C THR A 126 -12.55 -8.95 -5.95
N GLN A 127 -11.57 -9.33 -5.11
CA GLN A 127 -11.78 -9.76 -3.73
C GLN A 127 -10.81 -9.05 -2.79
N ALA A 128 -11.34 -8.37 -1.79
CA ALA A 128 -10.58 -7.72 -0.72
C ALA A 128 -10.92 -8.33 0.63
N LEU A 129 -10.08 -9.27 1.10
CA LEU A 129 -10.21 -9.95 2.38
C LEU A 129 -11.62 -10.50 2.65
N GLY A 130 -12.19 -11.18 1.65
CA GLY A 130 -13.52 -11.78 1.73
C GLY A 130 -14.67 -10.90 1.22
N VAL A 131 -14.41 -9.66 0.86
CA VAL A 131 -15.42 -8.75 0.29
C VAL A 131 -15.27 -8.67 -1.24
N ASN A 132 -16.38 -8.79 -1.96
CA ASN A 132 -16.40 -8.55 -3.41
C ASN A 132 -16.22 -7.05 -3.69
N VAL A 133 -15.10 -6.69 -4.34
CA VAL A 133 -14.75 -5.30 -4.69
C VAL A 133 -14.72 -5.08 -6.22
N ASP A 134 -15.26 -6.03 -6.97
CA ASP A 134 -15.23 -5.98 -8.44
C ASP A 134 -15.88 -4.71 -9.00
N GLY A 135 -15.12 -4.00 -9.81
CA GLY A 135 -15.51 -2.72 -10.39
C GLY A 135 -15.23 -1.48 -9.52
N TYR A 136 -14.95 -1.64 -8.22
CA TYR A 136 -14.76 -0.50 -7.29
C TYR A 136 -13.30 -0.10 -7.08
N VAL A 137 -12.35 -0.97 -7.36
CA VAL A 137 -10.94 -0.75 -7.02
C VAL A 137 -10.02 -0.98 -8.22
N MET A 138 -8.91 -0.25 -8.27
CA MET A 138 -7.73 -0.56 -9.06
C MET A 138 -6.53 -0.68 -8.12
N PRO A 139 -5.74 -1.75 -8.18
CA PRO A 139 -4.49 -1.80 -7.45
C PRO A 139 -3.55 -0.67 -7.91
N MET A 140 -3.07 0.13 -6.98
CA MET A 140 -2.03 1.12 -7.22
C MET A 140 -0.70 0.42 -7.44
N PHE A 141 -0.38 -0.51 -6.54
CA PHE A 141 0.80 -1.37 -6.56
C PHE A 141 0.52 -2.61 -5.70
N LEU A 142 1.41 -3.58 -5.81
CA LEU A 142 1.48 -4.72 -4.89
C LEU A 142 2.74 -4.58 -4.04
N SER A 143 2.68 -4.93 -2.77
CA SER A 143 3.85 -5.01 -1.90
C SER A 143 3.85 -6.32 -1.13
N GLN A 144 5.04 -6.73 -0.68
CA GLN A 144 5.29 -7.95 0.07
C GLN A 144 6.08 -7.60 1.32
N THR A 145 5.78 -8.26 2.44
CA THR A 145 6.66 -8.21 3.60
C THR A 145 7.68 -9.35 3.57
N ALA A 146 8.87 -9.04 4.04
CA ALA A 146 9.98 -9.97 4.13
C ALA A 146 10.77 -9.71 5.40
N ILE A 147 11.64 -10.63 5.80
CA ILE A 147 12.63 -10.40 6.83
C ILE A 147 13.85 -9.74 6.20
N ALA A 148 14.13 -8.50 6.59
CA ALA A 148 15.44 -7.90 6.33
C ALA A 148 16.45 -8.42 7.35
N TRP A 149 17.67 -8.71 6.89
CA TRP A 149 18.74 -9.26 7.70
C TRP A 149 20.10 -8.71 7.30
N ASN A 150 20.96 -8.50 8.27
CA ASN A 150 22.31 -7.99 8.05
C ASN A 150 23.30 -9.15 7.84
N SER A 151 23.77 -9.34 6.61
CA SER A 151 24.71 -10.41 6.24
C SER A 151 26.11 -10.26 6.85
N ALA A 152 26.43 -9.10 7.44
CA ALA A 152 27.64 -8.91 8.23
C ALA A 152 27.53 -9.48 9.66
N LEU A 153 26.31 -9.66 10.16
CA LEU A 153 26.02 -10.16 11.52
C LEU A 153 25.40 -11.57 11.52
N VAL A 154 24.72 -11.95 10.45
CA VAL A 154 24.01 -13.23 10.30
C VAL A 154 24.56 -13.94 9.07
N THR A 155 25.23 -15.05 9.27
CA THR A 155 25.83 -15.81 8.14
C THR A 155 24.77 -16.50 7.28
N THR A 156 23.73 -17.06 7.92
CA THR A 156 22.64 -17.75 7.24
C THR A 156 21.33 -17.29 7.89
N PRO A 157 20.43 -16.61 7.14
CA PRO A 157 19.17 -16.19 7.69
C PRO A 157 18.25 -17.39 7.94
N PRO A 158 17.39 -17.34 8.96
CA PRO A 158 16.33 -18.34 9.16
C PRO A 158 15.46 -18.49 7.92
N ALA A 159 15.14 -19.73 7.55
CA ALA A 159 14.23 -20.06 6.46
C ALA A 159 12.79 -20.34 6.91
N SER A 160 12.57 -20.47 8.23
CA SER A 160 11.28 -20.74 8.84
C SER A 160 11.11 -19.99 10.16
N TYR A 161 9.87 -19.94 10.66
CA TYR A 161 9.60 -19.37 11.98
C TYR A 161 10.25 -20.19 13.12
N ASP A 162 10.37 -21.52 12.97
CA ASP A 162 11.07 -22.34 13.97
C ASP A 162 12.58 -22.02 14.03
N GLU A 163 13.21 -21.87 12.87
CA GLU A 163 14.62 -21.46 12.82
C GLU A 163 14.81 -20.03 13.36
N LEU A 164 13.86 -19.12 13.11
CA LEU A 164 13.88 -17.78 13.68
C LEU A 164 13.75 -17.81 15.20
N VAL A 165 12.87 -18.62 15.76
CA VAL A 165 12.74 -18.82 17.21
C VAL A 165 14.06 -19.32 17.80
N ALA A 166 14.64 -20.36 17.20
CA ALA A 166 15.92 -20.93 17.66
C ALA A 166 17.07 -19.92 17.56
N TRP A 167 17.06 -19.07 16.51
CA TRP A 167 18.08 -18.04 16.33
C TRP A 167 17.95 -16.94 17.40
N THR A 168 16.73 -16.43 17.68
CA THR A 168 16.51 -15.37 18.66
C THR A 168 16.81 -15.78 20.09
N GLN A 169 16.65 -17.07 20.42
CA GLN A 169 17.06 -17.61 21.72
C GLN A 169 18.57 -17.52 21.94
N LYS A 170 19.37 -17.68 20.86
CA LYS A 170 20.84 -17.56 20.88
C LYS A 170 21.32 -16.11 20.75
N HIS A 171 20.49 -15.22 20.22
CA HIS A 171 20.81 -13.83 19.95
C HIS A 171 19.68 -12.93 20.47
N PRO A 172 19.47 -12.88 21.80
CA PRO A 172 18.39 -12.08 22.37
C PRO A 172 18.54 -10.60 22.01
N GLN A 173 17.40 -9.94 21.77
CA GLN A 173 17.27 -8.53 21.37
C GLN A 173 17.83 -8.19 19.98
N ALA A 174 18.36 -9.15 19.22
CA ALA A 174 18.90 -8.91 17.88
C ALA A 174 17.87 -9.01 16.74
N PHE A 175 16.67 -9.49 17.02
CA PHE A 175 15.50 -9.41 16.13
C PHE A 175 14.58 -8.31 16.61
N GLY A 176 14.12 -7.44 15.68
CA GLY A 176 13.21 -6.34 16.01
C GLY A 176 11.99 -6.30 15.14
N TYR A 177 10.81 -6.01 15.72
CA TYR A 177 9.60 -5.74 14.98
C TYR A 177 8.66 -4.80 15.76
N ASN A 178 7.70 -4.17 15.06
CA ASN A 178 6.84 -3.13 15.63
C ASN A 178 5.55 -3.66 16.29
N GLY A 179 5.47 -4.95 16.59
CA GLY A 179 4.23 -5.55 17.09
C GLY A 179 3.11 -5.38 16.04
N ILE A 180 1.94 -4.90 16.47
CA ILE A 180 0.83 -4.57 15.56
C ILE A 180 0.57 -3.06 15.48
N LYS A 181 1.47 -2.23 16.02
CA LYS A 181 1.32 -0.77 16.10
C LYS A 181 2.22 -0.07 15.08
N ASN A 182 1.77 1.08 14.61
CA ASN A 182 2.57 2.00 13.76
C ASN A 182 3.06 1.40 12.43
N GLY A 183 2.31 0.48 11.83
CA GLY A 183 2.63 -0.05 10.51
C GLY A 183 2.28 -1.52 10.35
N MET A 184 2.15 -1.92 9.11
CA MET A 184 1.65 -3.24 8.73
C MET A 184 2.72 -4.34 8.67
N SER A 185 4.03 -4.01 8.73
CA SER A 185 5.07 -5.04 8.67
C SER A 185 5.05 -5.98 9.87
N GLY A 186 4.79 -5.43 11.07
CA GLY A 186 4.61 -6.24 12.27
C GLY A 186 3.29 -7.01 12.27
N VAL A 187 2.19 -6.40 11.79
CA VAL A 187 0.92 -7.13 11.61
C VAL A 187 1.12 -8.32 10.66
N SER A 188 1.81 -8.10 9.54
CA SER A 188 2.15 -9.18 8.59
C SER A 188 2.98 -10.30 9.25
N PHE A 189 3.96 -9.94 10.09
CA PHE A 189 4.75 -10.89 10.84
C PHE A 189 3.88 -11.73 11.79
N VAL A 190 2.98 -11.09 12.55
CA VAL A 190 2.05 -11.77 13.46
C VAL A 190 1.08 -12.68 12.70
N VAL A 191 0.56 -12.24 11.55
CA VAL A 191 -0.30 -13.09 10.70
C VAL A 191 0.47 -14.28 10.15
N GLY A 192 1.71 -14.07 9.68
CA GLY A 192 2.58 -15.17 9.24
C GLY A 192 2.90 -16.16 10.38
N TRP A 193 2.99 -15.67 11.62
CA TRP A 193 3.12 -16.49 12.81
C TRP A 193 1.92 -17.40 13.04
N ILE A 194 0.69 -16.85 12.85
CA ILE A 194 -0.54 -17.66 12.92
C ILE A 194 -0.59 -18.69 11.78
N TYR A 195 -0.08 -18.35 10.60
CA TYR A 195 0.04 -19.32 9.49
C TYR A 195 1.00 -20.46 9.81
N ALA A 196 2.05 -20.17 10.59
CA ALA A 196 3.03 -21.19 10.98
C ALA A 196 2.57 -22.08 12.13
N TYR A 197 1.87 -21.53 13.12
CA TYR A 197 1.60 -22.23 14.38
C TYR A 197 0.11 -22.38 14.73
N GLY A 198 -0.77 -21.74 13.98
CA GLY A 198 -2.21 -21.79 14.23
C GLY A 198 -2.95 -22.48 13.08
N THR A 199 -3.31 -21.70 12.07
CA THR A 199 -4.10 -22.16 10.92
C THR A 199 -3.47 -21.66 9.62
N ASP A 200 -3.39 -22.52 8.60
CA ASP A 200 -2.75 -22.20 7.34
C ASP A 200 -3.41 -21.02 6.59
N ALA A 201 -2.62 -20.37 5.74
CA ALA A 201 -3.03 -19.17 5.00
C ALA A 201 -4.22 -19.42 4.07
N GLN A 202 -4.31 -20.60 3.43
CA GLN A 202 -5.38 -20.91 2.49
C GLN A 202 -6.73 -20.96 3.21
N ARG A 203 -6.79 -21.61 4.37
CA ARG A 203 -8.03 -21.69 5.17
C ARG A 203 -8.48 -20.32 5.64
N LEU A 204 -7.55 -19.46 6.08
CA LEU A 204 -7.88 -18.14 6.62
C LEU A 204 -8.19 -17.09 5.53
N SER A 205 -7.65 -17.25 4.32
CA SER A 205 -7.89 -16.31 3.22
C SER A 205 -9.12 -16.62 2.37
N ALA A 206 -9.63 -17.87 2.40
CA ALA A 206 -10.72 -18.30 1.54
C ALA A 206 -12.12 -18.19 2.19
N GLY A 207 -12.22 -18.27 3.50
CA GLY A 207 -13.52 -18.33 4.18
C GLY A 207 -14.23 -19.68 3.98
N PRO A 208 -15.50 -19.83 4.39
CA PRO A 208 -16.25 -18.87 5.20
C PRO A 208 -15.64 -18.66 6.58
N TYR A 209 -16.01 -17.55 7.22
CA TYR A 209 -15.58 -17.26 8.60
C TYR A 209 -16.20 -18.26 9.57
N ASP A 210 -15.38 -18.74 10.48
CA ASP A 210 -15.77 -19.62 11.57
C ASP A 210 -14.96 -19.26 12.83
N LYS A 211 -15.61 -18.60 13.79
CA LYS A 211 -15.00 -18.16 15.04
C LYS A 211 -14.31 -19.30 15.80
N SER A 212 -14.78 -20.54 15.62
CA SER A 212 -14.20 -21.68 16.34
C SER A 212 -12.75 -21.98 15.95
N VAL A 213 -12.29 -21.49 14.79
CA VAL A 213 -10.91 -21.66 14.31
C VAL A 213 -9.89 -21.02 15.27
N GLU A 214 -10.26 -19.93 15.95
CA GLU A 214 -9.40 -19.27 16.94
C GLU A 214 -8.97 -20.16 18.11
N LYS A 215 -9.77 -21.16 18.44
CA LYS A 215 -9.42 -22.12 19.52
C LYS A 215 -8.09 -22.83 19.26
N GLY A 216 -7.72 -22.95 17.98
CA GLY A 216 -6.43 -23.51 17.56
C GLY A 216 -5.25 -22.54 17.71
N TRP A 217 -5.47 -21.25 18.04
CA TRP A 217 -4.41 -20.24 18.07
C TRP A 217 -3.80 -20.01 19.46
N GLN A 218 -4.38 -20.56 20.52
CA GLN A 218 -3.90 -20.38 21.89
C GLN A 218 -2.40 -20.68 22.00
N GLN A 219 -1.97 -21.84 21.52
CA GLN A 219 -0.56 -22.24 21.55
C GLN A 219 0.33 -21.32 20.70
N ALA A 220 -0.18 -20.81 19.57
CA ALA A 220 0.55 -19.87 18.74
C ALA A 220 0.80 -18.55 19.47
N TYR A 221 -0.18 -18.03 20.21
CA TYR A 221 -0.02 -16.81 21.03
C TYR A 221 0.91 -17.02 22.22
N GLU A 222 0.82 -18.14 22.91
CA GLU A 222 1.74 -18.47 23.99
C GLU A 222 3.20 -18.54 23.50
N LYS A 223 3.41 -19.17 22.35
CA LYS A 223 4.72 -19.24 21.69
C LYS A 223 5.21 -17.86 21.25
N LEU A 224 4.32 -16.97 20.73
CA LEU A 224 4.67 -15.61 20.35
C LEU A 224 5.01 -14.75 21.57
N LYS A 225 4.25 -14.88 22.66
CA LYS A 225 4.55 -14.21 23.93
C LYS A 225 5.92 -14.63 24.49
N ALA A 226 6.26 -15.91 24.38
CA ALA A 226 7.59 -16.40 24.76
C ALA A 226 8.69 -15.86 23.84
N PHE A 227 8.47 -15.82 22.52
CA PHE A 227 9.37 -15.25 21.53
C PHE A 227 9.64 -13.76 21.80
N ASN A 228 8.62 -13.00 22.17
CA ASN A 228 8.71 -11.57 22.43
C ASN A 228 9.63 -11.21 23.62
N LYS A 229 9.98 -12.16 24.49
CA LYS A 229 10.97 -11.93 25.54
C LYS A 229 12.39 -11.71 24.98
N ASN A 230 12.64 -12.19 23.77
CA ASN A 230 13.95 -12.11 23.11
C ASN A 230 13.99 -11.11 21.95
N VAL A 231 12.97 -10.24 21.79
CA VAL A 231 12.92 -9.29 20.68
C VAL A 231 13.00 -7.83 21.14
N THR A 232 13.42 -6.97 20.24
CA THR A 232 13.35 -5.51 20.40
C THR A 232 12.10 -4.98 19.70
N PHE A 233 11.27 -4.21 20.40
CA PHE A 233 10.14 -3.55 19.76
C PHE A 233 10.59 -2.27 19.07
N THR A 234 10.29 -2.17 17.76
CA THR A 234 10.64 -1.03 16.92
C THR A 234 9.49 -0.04 16.80
N PRO A 235 9.76 1.27 16.52
CA PRO A 235 8.72 2.29 16.51
C PRO A 235 7.84 2.33 15.24
N GLY A 236 7.89 1.31 14.37
CA GLY A 236 7.09 1.23 13.14
C GLY A 236 7.89 0.73 11.95
N ASN A 237 7.30 0.74 10.74
CA ASN A 237 7.95 0.23 9.53
C ASN A 237 9.31 0.91 9.27
N ALA A 238 9.34 2.24 9.24
CA ALA A 238 10.56 3.01 9.02
C ALA A 238 11.57 2.83 10.17
N GLY A 239 11.08 2.74 11.41
CA GLY A 239 11.93 2.54 12.59
C GLY A 239 12.64 1.18 12.58
N THR A 240 12.02 0.13 12.05
CA THR A 240 12.67 -1.17 11.86
C THR A 240 13.84 -1.07 10.90
N LEU A 241 13.66 -0.39 9.75
CA LEU A 241 14.73 -0.16 8.78
C LEU A 241 15.86 0.70 9.35
N ASP A 242 15.53 1.72 10.13
CA ASP A 242 16.49 2.61 10.76
C ASP A 242 17.37 1.87 11.78
N MET A 243 16.78 1.04 12.64
CA MET A 243 17.51 0.22 13.60
C MET A 243 18.38 -0.85 12.92
N LEU A 244 17.92 -1.43 11.80
CA LEU A 244 18.74 -2.30 10.95
C LEU A 244 19.93 -1.55 10.36
N SER A 245 19.70 -0.34 9.86
CA SER A 245 20.73 0.50 9.27
C SER A 245 21.85 0.82 10.26
N ARG A 246 21.49 1.08 11.52
CA ARG A 246 22.45 1.39 12.61
C ARG A 246 23.05 0.14 13.27
N GLY A 247 22.59 -1.07 12.90
CA GLY A 247 23.05 -2.31 13.49
C GLY A 247 22.54 -2.54 14.92
N GLU A 248 21.51 -1.83 15.35
CA GLU A 248 20.86 -2.03 16.67
C GLU A 248 20.07 -3.34 16.73
N ILE A 249 19.58 -3.79 15.58
CA ILE A 249 19.02 -5.12 15.38
C ILE A 249 19.69 -5.78 14.16
N ALA A 250 19.75 -7.08 14.14
CA ALA A 250 20.31 -7.86 13.04
C ALA A 250 19.27 -8.29 12.01
N MET A 251 18.00 -8.42 12.40
CA MET A 251 16.89 -8.83 11.54
C MET A 251 15.59 -8.19 11.99
N GLY A 252 14.63 -8.05 11.04
CA GLY A 252 13.26 -7.62 11.31
C GLY A 252 12.38 -7.62 10.07
N PRO A 253 11.04 -7.68 10.24
CA PRO A 253 10.10 -7.63 9.12
C PRO A 253 10.02 -6.22 8.54
N VAL A 254 10.11 -6.13 7.23
CA VAL A 254 10.03 -4.87 6.48
C VAL A 254 9.16 -5.05 5.23
N TRP A 255 8.71 -3.95 4.65
CA TRP A 255 8.15 -3.93 3.31
C TRP A 255 9.27 -3.91 2.27
N VAL A 256 9.16 -4.74 1.24
CA VAL A 256 10.16 -4.89 0.17
C VAL A 256 10.39 -3.58 -0.59
N ASP A 257 9.35 -2.82 -0.85
CA ASP A 257 9.42 -1.51 -1.50
C ASP A 257 10.19 -0.49 -0.66
N MET A 258 9.92 -0.43 0.65
CA MET A 258 10.63 0.46 1.56
C MET A 258 12.11 0.07 1.66
N PHE A 259 12.42 -1.22 1.70
CA PHE A 259 13.79 -1.72 1.69
C PHE A 259 14.56 -1.23 0.44
N TYR A 260 14.00 -1.44 -0.76
CA TYR A 260 14.65 -0.99 -1.99
C TYR A 260 14.77 0.54 -2.06
N SER A 261 13.73 1.26 -1.65
CA SER A 261 13.76 2.72 -1.62
C SER A 261 14.85 3.27 -0.69
N TRP A 262 15.03 2.68 0.48
CA TRP A 262 16.07 3.07 1.43
C TRP A 262 17.47 2.69 0.92
N LYS A 263 17.60 1.54 0.24
CA LYS A 263 18.84 1.10 -0.39
C LYS A 263 19.28 2.07 -1.50
N ASP A 264 18.33 2.50 -2.35
CA ASP A 264 18.57 3.49 -3.42
C ASP A 264 18.98 4.86 -2.88
N GLN A 265 18.43 5.25 -1.74
CA GLN A 265 18.75 6.49 -1.04
C GLN A 265 20.08 6.41 -0.25
N GLY A 266 20.76 5.26 -0.27
CA GLY A 266 21.98 5.06 0.52
C GLY A 266 21.76 5.01 2.03
N LYS A 267 20.52 4.82 2.48
CA LYS A 267 20.15 4.75 3.91
C LYS A 267 20.40 3.36 4.51
N LEU A 268 20.46 2.31 3.68
CA LEU A 268 20.74 0.96 4.13
C LEU A 268 22.13 0.52 3.66
N PRO A 269 22.93 -0.08 4.55
CA PRO A 269 24.20 -0.73 4.16
C PRO A 269 23.97 -1.83 3.10
N PRO A 270 24.93 -2.06 2.20
CA PRO A 270 24.85 -3.15 1.21
C PRO A 270 24.70 -4.53 1.82
N SER A 271 25.11 -4.71 3.09
CA SER A 271 24.98 -5.95 3.84
C SER A 271 23.53 -6.32 4.20
N ILE A 272 22.59 -5.37 4.15
CA ILE A 272 21.19 -5.69 4.42
C ILE A 272 20.57 -6.38 3.20
N LYS A 273 19.99 -7.55 3.44
CA LYS A 273 19.38 -8.47 2.47
C LYS A 273 17.95 -8.79 2.89
N LEU A 274 17.20 -9.47 2.01
CA LEU A 274 15.85 -9.95 2.29
C LEU A 274 15.75 -11.47 2.24
N ALA A 275 14.85 -12.03 3.02
CA ALA A 275 14.44 -13.43 2.97
C ALA A 275 12.96 -13.57 3.31
N LEU A 276 12.30 -14.62 2.78
CA LEU A 276 10.95 -15.00 3.15
C LEU A 276 10.99 -16.22 4.07
N LEU A 277 10.19 -16.21 5.13
CA LEU A 277 10.04 -17.35 6.04
C LEU A 277 8.97 -18.31 5.54
N ALA A 278 9.22 -19.61 5.65
CA ALA A 278 8.17 -20.62 5.51
C ALA A 278 7.25 -20.61 6.77
N PRO A 279 5.93 -20.82 6.61
CA PRO A 279 5.18 -21.18 5.40
C PRO A 279 4.85 -19.99 4.49
N GLY A 280 5.13 -18.77 4.89
CA GLY A 280 4.96 -17.56 4.11
C GLY A 280 4.63 -16.34 4.95
N MET A 281 4.73 -15.17 4.30
CA MET A 281 4.43 -13.87 4.90
C MET A 281 3.41 -13.13 4.03
N PRO A 282 2.45 -12.41 4.63
CA PRO A 282 1.47 -11.65 3.88
C PRO A 282 2.07 -10.47 3.12
N GLY A 283 1.49 -10.25 1.93
CA GLY A 283 1.59 -9.03 1.15
C GLY A 283 0.21 -8.48 0.83
N GLN A 284 0.12 -7.26 0.35
CA GLN A 284 -1.17 -6.65 -0.01
C GLN A 284 -1.01 -5.60 -1.11
N PRO A 285 -2.09 -5.34 -1.89
CA PRO A 285 -2.20 -4.14 -2.70
C PRO A 285 -2.52 -2.92 -1.83
N MET A 286 -2.17 -1.75 -2.36
CA MET A 286 -2.90 -0.53 -2.08
C MET A 286 -3.87 -0.28 -3.23
N TYR A 287 -5.05 0.23 -2.92
CA TYR A 287 -6.10 0.50 -3.90
C TYR A 287 -6.29 1.98 -4.17
N TYR A 288 -6.46 2.33 -5.45
CA TYR A 288 -7.18 3.52 -5.83
C TYR A 288 -8.69 3.26 -5.74
N VAL A 289 -9.41 4.17 -5.08
CA VAL A 289 -10.86 4.14 -4.96
C VAL A 289 -11.44 5.53 -5.23
N ILE A 290 -12.67 5.58 -5.73
CA ILE A 290 -13.43 6.82 -5.94
C ILE A 290 -14.59 6.85 -4.95
N PRO A 291 -14.67 7.84 -4.04
CA PRO A 291 -15.81 8.01 -3.15
C PRO A 291 -17.13 8.16 -3.91
N ALA A 292 -18.23 7.67 -3.31
CA ALA A 292 -19.54 7.58 -3.95
C ALA A 292 -20.07 8.94 -4.45
N LYS A 293 -19.74 10.03 -3.77
CA LYS A 293 -20.14 11.41 -4.13
C LYS A 293 -18.93 12.32 -4.34
N ALA A 294 -17.85 11.80 -4.95
CA ALA A 294 -16.69 12.61 -5.33
C ALA A 294 -17.13 13.85 -6.12
N ALA A 295 -16.56 15.00 -5.83
CA ALA A 295 -16.94 16.26 -6.49
C ALA A 295 -16.55 16.26 -7.98
N ASN A 296 -15.44 15.60 -8.32
CA ASN A 296 -14.86 15.55 -9.67
C ASN A 296 -14.71 14.09 -10.16
N PRO A 297 -15.81 13.33 -10.35
CA PRO A 297 -15.73 11.89 -10.63
C PRO A 297 -15.08 11.56 -11.98
N GLN A 298 -15.17 12.42 -12.99
CA GLN A 298 -14.50 12.21 -14.27
C GLN A 298 -13.00 12.43 -14.13
N LEU A 299 -12.56 13.52 -13.49
CA LEU A 299 -11.13 13.76 -13.24
C LEU A 299 -10.52 12.66 -12.35
N ALA A 300 -11.31 12.10 -11.42
CA ALA A 300 -10.87 10.96 -10.61
C ALA A 300 -10.62 9.72 -11.47
N ARG A 301 -11.51 9.40 -12.41
CA ARG A 301 -11.31 8.31 -13.40
C ARG A 301 -10.09 8.56 -14.27
N ASP A 302 -9.93 9.76 -14.79
CA ASP A 302 -8.80 10.13 -15.66
C ASP A 302 -7.47 10.05 -14.89
N PHE A 303 -7.47 10.47 -13.61
CA PHE A 303 -6.31 10.35 -12.74
C PHE A 303 -5.92 8.88 -12.50
N ILE A 304 -6.88 8.01 -12.20
CA ILE A 304 -6.62 6.59 -11.98
C ILE A 304 -6.21 5.89 -13.27
N ALA A 305 -6.82 6.24 -14.41
CA ALA A 305 -6.44 5.72 -15.72
C ALA A 305 -4.98 6.07 -16.06
N LEU A 306 -4.56 7.32 -15.81
CA LEU A 306 -3.16 7.71 -15.94
C LEU A 306 -2.26 6.94 -14.96
N ALA A 307 -2.63 6.90 -13.67
CA ALA A 307 -1.86 6.26 -12.61
C ALA A 307 -1.64 4.75 -12.84
N THR A 308 -2.61 4.10 -13.50
CA THR A 308 -2.57 2.66 -13.80
C THR A 308 -2.20 2.35 -15.26
N SER A 309 -1.80 3.36 -16.05
CA SER A 309 -1.28 3.11 -17.40
C SER A 309 0.04 2.33 -17.33
N PRO A 310 0.33 1.45 -18.30
CA PRO A 310 1.58 0.67 -18.32
C PRO A 310 2.84 1.53 -18.21
N GLU A 311 2.84 2.70 -18.85
CA GLU A 311 3.97 3.64 -18.80
C GLU A 311 4.17 4.22 -17.40
N VAL A 312 3.09 4.69 -16.75
CA VAL A 312 3.17 5.26 -15.38
C VAL A 312 3.50 4.18 -14.36
N GLN A 313 2.94 2.99 -14.50
CA GLN A 313 3.30 1.84 -13.67
C GLN A 313 4.78 1.48 -13.80
N ALA A 314 5.32 1.47 -15.02
CA ALA A 314 6.73 1.18 -15.25
C ALA A 314 7.64 2.27 -14.66
N GLN A 315 7.41 3.53 -15.01
CA GLN A 315 8.32 4.63 -14.65
C GLN A 315 8.13 5.09 -13.21
N GLY A 316 6.89 5.11 -12.70
CA GLY A 316 6.58 5.53 -11.34
C GLY A 316 6.66 4.39 -10.34
N ILE A 317 5.76 3.42 -10.48
CA ILE A 317 5.62 2.34 -9.50
C ILE A 317 6.90 1.50 -9.43
N VAL A 318 7.39 1.00 -10.56
CA VAL A 318 8.56 0.11 -10.57
C VAL A 318 9.87 0.88 -10.45
N LYS A 319 10.16 1.78 -11.39
CA LYS A 319 11.48 2.38 -11.51
C LYS A 319 11.78 3.41 -10.41
N GLN A 320 10.80 4.27 -10.09
CA GLN A 320 10.99 5.36 -9.15
C GLN A 320 10.77 4.93 -7.69
N PHE A 321 9.79 4.06 -7.44
CA PHE A 321 9.37 3.73 -6.07
C PHE A 321 9.59 2.26 -5.67
N ASN A 322 10.09 1.42 -6.57
CA ASN A 322 10.47 0.04 -6.30
C ASN A 322 9.32 -0.84 -5.78
N TRP A 323 8.08 -0.55 -6.20
CA TRP A 323 6.93 -1.40 -5.91
C TRP A 323 6.69 -2.41 -7.03
N TYR A 324 6.06 -3.52 -6.70
CA TYR A 324 5.52 -4.41 -7.72
C TYR A 324 4.34 -3.72 -8.42
N PRO A 325 4.19 -3.86 -9.75
CA PRO A 325 3.11 -3.19 -10.46
C PRO A 325 1.73 -3.60 -9.95
N GLY A 326 0.80 -2.66 -9.93
CA GLY A 326 -0.60 -2.90 -9.56
C GLY A 326 -1.42 -3.56 -10.68
N ILE A 327 -1.01 -3.38 -11.94
CA ILE A 327 -1.57 -4.06 -13.11
C ILE A 327 -0.70 -5.26 -13.51
N ASP A 328 -1.18 -6.08 -14.45
CA ASP A 328 -0.49 -7.30 -14.87
C ASP A 328 0.94 -7.02 -15.35
N ALA A 329 1.88 -7.78 -14.85
CA ALA A 329 3.30 -7.65 -15.15
C ALA A 329 3.62 -7.68 -16.65
N GLY A 330 2.84 -8.44 -17.43
CA GLY A 330 2.96 -8.49 -18.89
C GLY A 330 2.71 -7.16 -19.59
N GLN A 331 1.92 -6.26 -18.98
CA GLN A 331 1.67 -4.90 -19.49
C GLN A 331 2.82 -3.95 -19.16
N VAL A 332 3.52 -4.17 -18.05
CA VAL A 332 4.51 -3.23 -17.49
C VAL A 332 5.94 -3.58 -17.90
N LYS A 333 6.30 -4.85 -17.88
CA LYS A 333 7.65 -5.33 -18.19
C LYS A 333 8.19 -4.82 -19.54
N PRO A 334 7.41 -4.77 -20.66
CA PRO A 334 7.89 -4.27 -21.95
C PRO A 334 8.25 -2.77 -21.94
N LYS A 335 7.84 -2.02 -20.90
CA LYS A 335 8.12 -0.58 -20.73
C LYS A 335 9.38 -0.31 -19.90
N LEU A 336 10.08 -1.34 -19.48
CA LEU A 336 11.27 -1.28 -18.63
C LEU A 336 12.46 -1.93 -19.31
N ASP A 337 13.67 -1.44 -19.00
CA ASP A 337 14.88 -2.18 -19.29
C ASP A 337 14.98 -3.43 -18.38
N ALA A 338 15.72 -4.43 -18.86
CA ALA A 338 15.86 -5.70 -18.17
C ALA A 338 16.47 -5.56 -16.77
N ALA A 339 17.41 -4.65 -16.59
CA ALA A 339 18.09 -4.44 -15.30
C ALA A 339 17.12 -3.87 -14.25
N THR A 340 16.29 -2.89 -14.62
CA THR A 340 15.25 -2.34 -13.74
C THR A 340 14.24 -3.42 -13.32
N TRP A 341 13.79 -4.26 -14.26
CA TRP A 341 12.88 -5.36 -13.92
C TRP A 341 13.55 -6.39 -13.00
N GLN A 342 14.77 -6.79 -13.29
CA GLN A 342 15.51 -7.76 -12.48
C GLN A 342 15.80 -7.25 -11.05
N LYS A 343 15.99 -5.95 -10.89
CA LYS A 343 16.23 -5.32 -9.58
C LYS A 343 15.09 -5.60 -8.60
N LEU A 344 13.83 -5.59 -9.04
CA LEU A 344 12.67 -5.90 -8.18
C LEU A 344 12.76 -7.28 -7.52
N PHE A 345 13.46 -8.22 -8.15
CA PHE A 345 13.57 -9.62 -7.74
C PHE A 345 14.98 -10.02 -7.33
N ALA A 346 15.86 -9.03 -7.11
CA ALA A 346 17.26 -9.30 -6.79
C ALA A 346 17.43 -10.02 -5.44
N GLU A 347 16.57 -9.72 -4.47
CA GLU A 347 16.64 -10.30 -3.12
C GLU A 347 15.60 -11.43 -2.94
N ILE A 348 14.43 -11.32 -3.58
CA ILE A 348 13.35 -12.32 -3.51
C ILE A 348 12.96 -12.68 -4.95
N SER A 349 13.27 -13.90 -5.37
CA SER A 349 12.95 -14.35 -6.72
C SER A 349 11.43 -14.48 -6.95
N PRO A 350 10.94 -14.41 -8.19
CA PRO A 350 9.52 -14.65 -8.51
C PRO A 350 9.03 -16.00 -7.99
N GLU A 351 9.86 -17.05 -8.00
CA GLU A 351 9.53 -18.39 -7.51
C GLU A 351 9.38 -18.38 -5.98
N ALA A 352 10.27 -17.70 -5.25
CA ALA A 352 10.19 -17.55 -3.81
C ALA A 352 8.93 -16.74 -3.43
N LEU A 353 8.64 -15.67 -4.18
CA LEU A 353 7.44 -14.87 -3.99
C LEU A 353 6.16 -15.68 -4.23
N ALA A 354 6.11 -16.48 -5.30
CA ALA A 354 4.98 -17.34 -5.59
C ALA A 354 4.76 -18.41 -4.52
N LYS A 355 5.81 -18.93 -3.92
CA LYS A 355 5.76 -19.98 -2.89
C LYS A 355 5.40 -19.43 -1.51
N TYR A 356 6.04 -18.34 -1.10
CA TYR A 356 5.99 -17.82 0.27
C TYR A 356 5.26 -16.48 0.42
N GLY A 357 4.94 -15.77 -0.68
CA GLY A 357 4.03 -14.64 -0.65
C GLY A 357 2.61 -15.13 -0.37
N LYS A 358 1.96 -14.59 0.64
CA LYS A 358 0.59 -14.96 1.04
C LYS A 358 -0.31 -13.73 1.01
N SER A 359 -1.61 -13.95 0.89
CA SER A 359 -2.61 -12.92 1.17
C SER A 359 -2.81 -12.79 2.67
N PHE A 360 -3.30 -11.65 3.13
CA PHE A 360 -3.88 -11.55 4.46
C PHE A 360 -5.14 -12.42 4.57
N PRO A 361 -5.54 -12.82 5.78
CA PRO A 361 -6.78 -13.55 6.01
C PRO A 361 -8.00 -12.68 5.66
N ILE A 362 -9.18 -13.28 5.52
CA ILE A 362 -10.43 -12.52 5.41
C ILE A 362 -10.59 -11.59 6.62
N ALA A 363 -11.29 -10.46 6.43
CA ALA A 363 -11.34 -9.40 7.41
C ALA A 363 -11.72 -9.84 8.84
N PRO A 364 -12.70 -10.72 9.08
CA PRO A 364 -13.00 -11.18 10.43
C PRO A 364 -11.82 -11.90 11.10
N TYR A 365 -11.13 -12.82 10.41
CA TYR A 365 -9.96 -13.47 10.97
C TYR A 365 -8.77 -12.51 11.17
N PHE A 366 -8.64 -11.53 10.29
CA PHE A 366 -7.62 -10.48 10.45
C PHE A 366 -7.84 -9.71 11.76
N ASP A 367 -9.08 -9.34 12.07
CA ASP A 367 -9.42 -8.64 13.29
C ASP A 367 -9.26 -9.55 14.53
N ASP A 368 -9.70 -10.79 14.47
CA ASP A 368 -9.53 -11.78 15.53
C ASP A 368 -8.05 -12.01 15.88
N ILE A 369 -7.16 -12.06 14.86
CA ILE A 369 -5.70 -12.19 15.08
C ILE A 369 -5.15 -10.98 15.83
N LYS A 370 -5.57 -9.77 15.47
CA LYS A 370 -5.13 -8.54 16.15
C LYS A 370 -5.65 -8.48 17.59
N GLU A 371 -6.92 -8.78 17.81
CA GLU A 371 -7.52 -8.85 19.16
C GLU A 371 -6.83 -9.91 20.03
N GLY A 372 -6.55 -11.10 19.47
CA GLY A 372 -5.82 -12.15 20.15
C GLY A 372 -4.40 -11.74 20.52
N TYR A 373 -3.69 -11.05 19.63
CA TYR A 373 -2.38 -10.48 19.94
C TYR A 373 -2.46 -9.47 21.09
N GLU A 374 -3.39 -8.51 21.04
CA GLU A 374 -3.52 -7.49 22.08
C GLU A 374 -3.87 -8.10 23.44
N SER A 375 -4.78 -9.06 23.48
CA SER A 375 -5.25 -9.66 24.74
C SER A 375 -4.30 -10.70 25.34
N GLN A 376 -3.57 -11.47 24.52
CA GLN A 376 -2.80 -12.63 25.00
C GLN A 376 -1.29 -12.44 24.89
N VAL A 377 -0.79 -11.58 24.01
CA VAL A 377 0.63 -11.43 23.71
C VAL A 377 1.19 -10.10 24.22
N ALA A 378 0.49 -8.98 23.99
CA ALA A 378 0.95 -7.63 24.31
C ALA A 378 0.77 -7.27 25.80
N ASN A 379 -0.03 -8.02 26.56
CA ASN A 379 -0.31 -7.82 27.99
C ASN A 379 0.60 -8.66 28.89
#